data_099af533f7e953331c34e559138abcb0
#
_entry.id   099af533f7e953331c34e559138abcb0
#
_cell.length_a   1.000
_cell.length_b   1.000
_cell.length_c   1.000
_cell.angle_alpha   90.00
_cell.angle_beta   90.00
_cell.angle_gamma   90.00
#
_symmetry.space_group_name_H-M   'P 1'
#
loop_
_entity.id
_entity.type
_entity.pdbx_description
1 polymer ?
#
loop_
_entity_poly.entity_id
_entity_poly.type
_entity_poly.pdbx_seq_one_letter_code
_entity_poly.pdbx_strand_id
1 'polypeptide(L)'
;KGEPISIGKLERFVADWASEHGIKPAPAKEKKNKKVAVIGSGPAGLTCAGDLAKMGYDVTIFEALHEAGGVLVYGIPEFRLPNKIVDVEIDNLVKMGVTFIKDCIVGKTISVEDLKEEGFKGIFVASGAGLPNFMNIPGENSINIMSSNEYLTRVNLMDAASEDSDTPVSYTHLRAH
;
A
#
# COMPACT_ATOMS: atom_id res chain seq x y z
N LYS A 1 -1.03 -24.41 -31.55
CA LYS A 1 -0.63 -23.57 -30.39
C LYS A 1 -1.90 -23.32 -29.59
N GLY A 2 -2.00 -23.84 -28.36
CA GLY A 2 -3.14 -23.63 -27.47
C GLY A 2 -3.18 -22.22 -26.87
N GLU A 3 -4.24 -21.90 -26.15
CA GLU A 3 -4.36 -20.66 -25.38
C GLU A 3 -3.31 -20.61 -24.24
N PRO A 4 -2.79 -19.43 -23.89
CA PRO A 4 -1.83 -19.30 -22.79
C PRO A 4 -2.49 -19.64 -21.45
N ILE A 5 -1.71 -20.23 -20.55
CA ILE A 5 -2.17 -20.54 -19.18
C ILE A 5 -2.42 -19.23 -18.43
N SER A 6 -3.62 -19.08 -17.88
CA SER A 6 -4.03 -17.90 -17.10
C SER A 6 -3.48 -17.96 -15.66
N ILE A 7 -2.15 -17.77 -15.49
CA ILE A 7 -1.46 -17.86 -14.19
C ILE A 7 -2.14 -16.97 -13.13
N GLY A 8 -2.40 -15.71 -13.44
CA GLY A 8 -3.02 -14.78 -12.49
C GLY A 8 -4.44 -15.19 -12.04
N LYS A 9 -5.23 -15.87 -12.91
CA LYS A 9 -6.54 -16.40 -12.50
C LYS A 9 -6.39 -17.61 -11.57
N LEU A 10 -5.36 -18.43 -11.78
CA LEU A 10 -5.06 -19.56 -10.91
C LEU A 10 -4.56 -19.11 -9.54
N GLU A 11 -3.67 -18.11 -9.49
CA GLU A 11 -3.22 -17.47 -8.25
C GLU A 11 -4.39 -16.89 -7.47
N ARG A 12 -5.26 -16.15 -8.16
CA ARG A 12 -6.48 -15.58 -7.57
C ARG A 12 -7.38 -16.67 -6.98
N PHE A 13 -7.64 -17.74 -7.74
CA PHE A 13 -8.46 -18.86 -7.29
C PHE A 13 -7.90 -19.51 -6.02
N VAL A 14 -6.58 -19.75 -5.97
CA VAL A 14 -5.94 -20.35 -4.80
C VAL A 14 -6.01 -19.43 -3.58
N ALA A 15 -5.80 -18.11 -3.77
CA ALA A 15 -5.88 -17.12 -2.71
C ALA A 15 -7.30 -16.99 -2.14
N ASP A 16 -8.30 -16.89 -3.02
CA ASP A 16 -9.72 -16.82 -2.62
C ASP A 16 -10.12 -18.11 -1.84
N TRP A 17 -9.74 -19.28 -2.36
CA TRP A 17 -9.99 -20.55 -1.70
C TRP A 17 -9.33 -20.65 -0.32
N ALA A 18 -8.06 -20.25 -0.20
CA ALA A 18 -7.34 -20.24 1.07
C ALA A 18 -8.01 -19.32 2.10
N SER A 19 -8.47 -18.16 1.67
CA SER A 19 -9.21 -17.21 2.50
C SER A 19 -10.53 -17.80 3.01
N GLU A 20 -11.32 -18.41 2.13
CA GLU A 20 -12.60 -19.06 2.45
C GLU A 20 -12.43 -20.22 3.44
N HIS A 21 -11.31 -20.96 3.35
CA HIS A 21 -11.00 -22.10 4.24
C HIS A 21 -10.19 -21.68 5.47
N GLY A 22 -9.99 -20.38 5.71
CA GLY A 22 -9.32 -19.88 6.90
C GLY A 22 -7.83 -20.24 6.98
N ILE A 23 -7.19 -20.55 5.85
CA ILE A 23 -5.76 -20.83 5.79
C ILE A 23 -5.01 -19.52 5.98
N LYS A 24 -4.17 -19.47 7.00
CA LYS A 24 -3.39 -18.29 7.37
C LYS A 24 -1.90 -18.60 7.32
N PRO A 25 -1.06 -17.63 6.96
CA PRO A 25 0.39 -17.80 7.03
C PRO A 25 0.80 -18.08 8.49
N ALA A 26 1.68 -19.05 8.65
CA ALA A 26 2.23 -19.38 9.97
C ALA A 26 3.35 -18.39 10.34
N PRO A 27 3.42 -17.92 11.59
CA PRO A 27 4.55 -17.14 12.07
C PRO A 27 5.84 -17.98 12.03
N ALA A 28 6.98 -17.28 12.00
CA ALA A 28 8.29 -17.94 12.01
C ALA A 28 8.45 -18.81 13.28
N LYS A 29 9.04 -20.00 13.09
CA LYS A 29 9.34 -20.91 14.19
C LYS A 29 10.45 -20.40 15.10
N GLU A 30 11.42 -19.66 14.53
CA GLU A 30 12.57 -19.11 15.25
C GLU A 30 12.68 -17.61 14.98
N LYS A 31 12.85 -16.83 16.04
CA LYS A 31 13.09 -15.40 15.95
C LYS A 31 14.58 -15.08 15.88
N LYS A 32 14.96 -14.25 14.92
CA LYS A 32 16.34 -13.80 14.74
C LYS A 32 16.73 -12.61 15.60
N ASN A 33 15.75 -11.94 16.23
CA ASN A 33 15.94 -10.75 17.06
C ASN A 33 16.73 -9.65 16.34
N LYS A 34 16.46 -9.47 15.06
CA LYS A 34 17.05 -8.42 14.22
C LYS A 34 15.93 -7.59 13.62
N LYS A 35 15.96 -6.29 13.88
CA LYS A 35 15.00 -5.33 13.36
C LYS A 35 15.30 -4.98 11.90
N VAL A 36 14.28 -4.97 11.09
CA VAL A 36 14.32 -4.50 9.69
C VAL A 36 13.22 -3.46 9.47
N ALA A 37 13.60 -2.30 8.93
CA ALA A 37 12.66 -1.26 8.52
C ALA A 37 12.29 -1.44 7.05
N VAL A 38 11.00 -1.33 6.75
CA VAL A 38 10.46 -1.28 5.39
C VAL A 38 9.80 0.08 5.21
N ILE A 39 10.26 0.84 4.21
CA ILE A 39 9.75 2.18 3.94
C ILE A 39 8.72 2.11 2.82
N GLY A 40 7.45 2.24 3.19
CA GLY A 40 6.29 2.13 2.32
C GLY A 40 5.58 0.79 2.43
N SER A 41 4.25 0.84 2.48
CA SER A 41 3.35 -0.30 2.61
C SER A 41 2.67 -0.72 1.30
N GLY A 42 3.19 -0.29 0.16
CA GLY A 42 2.73 -0.76 -1.14
C GLY A 42 3.05 -2.24 -1.38
N PRO A 43 2.70 -2.79 -2.56
CA PRO A 43 2.88 -4.23 -2.87
C PRO A 43 4.28 -4.75 -2.57
N ALA A 44 5.32 -4.00 -2.94
CA ALA A 44 6.71 -4.39 -2.71
C ALA A 44 7.06 -4.43 -1.21
N GLY A 45 6.60 -3.43 -0.43
CA GLY A 45 6.82 -3.36 1.00
C GLY A 45 6.11 -4.48 1.75
N LEU A 46 4.83 -4.72 1.45
CA LEU A 46 4.05 -5.79 2.07
C LEU A 46 4.65 -7.18 1.80
N THR A 47 5.05 -7.44 0.55
CA THR A 47 5.69 -8.71 0.16
C THR A 47 7.01 -8.91 0.91
N CYS A 48 7.89 -7.90 0.89
CA CYS A 48 9.18 -7.96 1.59
C CYS A 48 8.99 -8.19 3.10
N ALA A 49 8.06 -7.45 3.71
CA ALA A 49 7.76 -7.58 5.14
C ALA A 49 7.25 -8.98 5.49
N GLY A 50 6.36 -9.55 4.67
CA GLY A 50 5.84 -10.89 4.86
C GLY A 50 6.92 -11.97 4.80
N ASP A 51 7.81 -11.89 3.82
CA ASP A 51 8.90 -12.85 3.67
C ASP A 51 9.92 -12.72 4.80
N LEU A 52 10.28 -11.51 5.20
CA LEU A 52 11.17 -11.28 6.33
C LEU A 52 10.56 -11.77 7.66
N ALA A 53 9.25 -11.54 7.86
CA ALA A 53 8.55 -12.04 9.05
C ALA A 53 8.52 -13.57 9.09
N LYS A 54 8.28 -14.25 7.95
CA LYS A 54 8.38 -15.72 7.85
C LYS A 54 9.79 -16.22 8.17
N MET A 55 10.82 -15.44 7.84
CA MET A 55 12.22 -15.75 8.15
C MET A 55 12.60 -15.45 9.62
N GLY A 56 11.71 -14.87 10.42
CA GLY A 56 11.91 -14.59 11.83
C GLY A 56 12.54 -13.24 12.16
N TYR A 57 12.59 -12.31 11.21
CA TYR A 57 13.01 -10.94 11.48
C TYR A 57 11.90 -10.14 12.17
N ASP A 58 12.32 -9.16 12.95
CA ASP A 58 11.43 -8.17 13.57
C ASP A 58 11.22 -7.01 12.59
N VAL A 59 10.06 -6.98 11.95
CA VAL A 59 9.81 -6.08 10.81
C VAL A 59 8.89 -4.95 11.22
N THR A 60 9.30 -3.72 10.91
CA THR A 60 8.47 -2.52 11.04
C THR A 60 8.32 -1.87 9.67
N ILE A 61 7.08 -1.64 9.25
CA ILE A 61 6.73 -0.88 8.06
C ILE A 61 6.42 0.56 8.46
N PHE A 62 7.10 1.51 7.82
CA PHE A 62 6.83 2.94 7.94
C PHE A 62 6.06 3.41 6.72
N GLU A 63 4.83 3.88 6.92
CA GLU A 63 3.94 4.33 5.85
C GLU A 63 3.69 5.83 5.97
N ALA A 64 3.84 6.54 4.86
CA ALA A 64 3.65 7.98 4.80
C ALA A 64 2.19 8.42 4.93
N LEU A 65 1.28 7.59 4.46
CA LEU A 65 -0.16 7.86 4.46
C LEU A 65 -0.82 7.32 5.75
N HIS A 66 -2.05 7.78 5.99
CA HIS A 66 -2.87 7.35 7.13
C HIS A 66 -3.42 5.93 6.97
N GLU A 67 -3.43 5.39 5.74
CA GLU A 67 -3.79 4.00 5.46
C GLU A 67 -2.64 3.22 4.83
N ALA A 68 -2.50 1.96 5.25
CA ALA A 68 -1.52 1.04 4.68
C ALA A 68 -2.06 0.39 3.39
N GLY A 69 -1.16 0.01 2.49
CA GLY A 69 -1.50 -0.63 1.22
C GLY A 69 -0.94 0.11 0.00
N GLY A 70 -0.55 1.38 0.16
CA GLY A 70 -0.01 2.20 -0.92
C GLY A 70 -0.98 2.27 -2.10
N VAL A 71 -0.47 2.05 -3.32
CA VAL A 71 -1.28 2.11 -4.55
C VAL A 71 -2.46 1.12 -4.57
N LEU A 72 -2.41 0.05 -3.80
CA LEU A 72 -3.53 -0.90 -3.70
C LEU A 72 -4.78 -0.24 -3.11
N VAL A 73 -4.60 0.75 -2.24
CA VAL A 73 -5.68 1.44 -1.54
C VAL A 73 -5.94 2.83 -2.13
N TYR A 74 -4.91 3.65 -2.35
CA TYR A 74 -5.12 5.00 -2.89
C TYR A 74 -5.33 5.03 -4.41
N GLY A 75 -4.77 4.06 -5.17
CA GLY A 75 -4.71 4.12 -6.62
C GLY A 75 -5.67 3.18 -7.35
N ILE A 76 -6.05 2.06 -6.76
CA ILE A 76 -6.95 1.08 -7.38
C ILE A 76 -8.36 1.29 -6.83
N PRO A 77 -9.35 1.58 -7.70
CA PRO A 77 -10.72 1.76 -7.25
C PRO A 77 -11.32 0.53 -6.57
N GLU A 78 -12.19 0.74 -5.57
CA GLU A 78 -12.86 -0.28 -4.76
C GLU A 78 -13.54 -1.37 -5.60
N PHE A 79 -14.20 -0.99 -6.70
CA PHE A 79 -14.88 -1.95 -7.58
C PHE A 79 -13.92 -2.90 -8.31
N ARG A 80 -12.63 -2.59 -8.33
CA ARG A 80 -11.60 -3.41 -9.00
C ARG A 80 -10.78 -4.23 -8.01
N LEU A 81 -10.44 -3.65 -6.88
CA LEU A 81 -9.80 -4.31 -5.75
C LEU A 81 -10.44 -3.81 -4.46
N PRO A 82 -11.38 -4.58 -3.88
CA PRO A 82 -12.00 -4.21 -2.63
C PRO A 82 -10.98 -4.03 -1.51
N ASN A 83 -11.03 -2.90 -0.80
CA ASN A 83 -10.12 -2.57 0.31
C ASN A 83 -10.09 -3.68 1.36
N LYS A 84 -11.22 -4.33 1.61
CA LYS A 84 -11.33 -5.47 2.53
C LYS A 84 -10.35 -6.61 2.22
N ILE A 85 -9.99 -6.82 0.95
CA ILE A 85 -8.99 -7.84 0.56
C ILE A 85 -7.60 -7.40 1.02
N VAL A 86 -7.28 -6.11 0.84
CA VAL A 86 -6.01 -5.54 1.28
C VAL A 86 -5.89 -5.55 2.80
N ASP A 87 -6.99 -5.22 3.51
CA ASP A 87 -7.06 -5.26 4.97
C ASP A 87 -6.78 -6.67 5.52
N VAL A 88 -7.32 -7.72 4.89
CA VAL A 88 -7.05 -9.11 5.28
C VAL A 88 -5.57 -9.44 5.16
N GLU A 89 -4.88 -8.98 4.11
CA GLU A 89 -3.45 -9.20 3.93
C GLU A 89 -2.62 -8.42 4.98
N ILE A 90 -2.99 -7.17 5.27
CA ILE A 90 -2.35 -6.36 6.32
C ILE A 90 -2.54 -7.02 7.68
N ASP A 91 -3.76 -7.46 8.01
CA ASP A 91 -4.07 -8.17 9.23
C ASP A 91 -3.27 -9.47 9.40
N ASN A 92 -3.06 -10.21 8.31
CA ASN A 92 -2.22 -11.40 8.32
C ASN A 92 -0.76 -11.05 8.66
N LEU A 93 -0.22 -9.97 8.13
CA LEU A 93 1.12 -9.49 8.46
C LEU A 93 1.22 -9.06 9.93
N VAL A 94 0.23 -8.35 10.46
CA VAL A 94 0.15 -7.98 11.87
C VAL A 94 0.15 -9.24 12.77
N LYS A 95 -0.64 -10.26 12.42
CA LYS A 95 -0.66 -11.54 13.14
C LYS A 95 0.66 -12.30 13.08
N MET A 96 1.45 -12.08 12.04
CA MET A 96 2.82 -12.62 11.93
C MET A 96 3.85 -11.82 12.74
N GLY A 97 3.46 -10.68 13.34
CA GLY A 97 4.30 -9.83 14.17
C GLY A 97 4.93 -8.65 13.44
N VAL A 98 4.44 -8.30 12.25
CA VAL A 98 4.85 -7.06 11.56
C VAL A 98 4.19 -5.86 12.22
N THR A 99 4.97 -4.84 12.53
CA THR A 99 4.50 -3.56 13.08
C THR A 99 4.29 -2.55 11.94
N PHE A 100 3.19 -1.80 11.98
CA PHE A 100 2.91 -0.69 11.05
C PHE A 100 2.94 0.63 11.81
N ILE A 101 3.73 1.58 11.30
CA ILE A 101 3.76 2.98 11.76
C ILE A 101 3.27 3.83 10.60
N LYS A 102 2.02 4.27 10.70
CA LYS A 102 1.37 5.13 9.69
C LYS A 102 1.68 6.61 9.98
N ASP A 103 1.35 7.50 9.03
CA ASP A 103 1.60 8.95 9.11
C ASP A 103 3.08 9.30 9.36
N CYS A 104 3.99 8.45 8.89
CA CYS A 104 5.42 8.56 9.12
C CYS A 104 6.20 8.63 7.80
N ILE A 105 6.68 9.81 7.47
CA ILE A 105 7.48 10.06 6.26
C ILE A 105 8.96 9.93 6.62
N VAL A 106 9.56 8.79 6.28
CA VAL A 106 11.00 8.60 6.46
C VAL A 106 11.78 9.58 5.60
N GLY A 107 12.72 10.27 6.21
CA GLY A 107 13.45 11.42 5.63
C GLY A 107 12.82 12.77 5.97
N LYS A 108 11.67 12.80 6.68
CA LYS A 108 11.02 14.01 7.20
C LYS A 108 10.64 13.87 8.68
N THR A 109 9.80 12.88 9.00
CA THR A 109 9.34 12.61 10.37
C THR A 109 10.43 11.90 11.18
N ILE A 110 11.11 10.96 10.56
CA ILE A 110 12.25 10.22 11.10
C ILE A 110 13.31 10.07 10.02
N SER A 111 14.58 10.21 10.37
CA SER A 111 15.68 10.04 9.41
C SER A 111 16.12 8.56 9.30
N VAL A 112 16.90 8.26 8.28
CA VAL A 112 17.54 6.94 8.13
C VAL A 112 18.56 6.72 9.24
N GLU A 113 19.20 7.76 9.71
CA GLU A 113 20.15 7.76 10.82
C GLU A 113 19.46 7.38 12.12
N ASP A 114 18.30 7.98 12.42
CA ASP A 114 17.50 7.65 13.60
C ASP A 114 17.09 6.17 13.59
N LEU A 115 16.67 5.64 12.42
CA LEU A 115 16.35 4.21 12.29
C LEU A 115 17.54 3.30 12.63
N LYS A 116 18.75 3.68 12.25
CA LYS A 116 19.96 2.93 12.62
C LYS A 116 20.23 3.00 14.12
N GLU A 117 20.05 4.18 14.74
CA GLU A 117 20.21 4.38 16.18
C GLU A 117 19.15 3.59 16.97
N GLU A 118 17.93 3.47 16.48
CA GLU A 118 16.88 2.62 17.04
C GLU A 118 17.16 1.12 16.87
N GLY A 119 18.27 0.78 16.20
CA GLY A 119 18.77 -0.59 16.10
C GLY A 119 18.28 -1.38 14.88
N PHE A 120 17.67 -0.73 13.89
CA PHE A 120 17.36 -1.39 12.63
C PHE A 120 18.64 -1.79 11.89
N LYS A 121 18.75 -3.07 11.53
CA LYS A 121 19.93 -3.66 10.89
C LYS A 121 19.86 -3.69 9.37
N GLY A 122 18.67 -3.51 8.81
CA GLY A 122 18.41 -3.41 7.39
C GLY A 122 17.27 -2.45 7.14
N ILE A 123 17.33 -1.76 6.00
CA ILE A 123 16.30 -0.82 5.55
C ILE A 123 15.97 -1.18 4.10
N PHE A 124 14.72 -1.49 3.84
CA PHE A 124 14.20 -1.73 2.49
C PHE A 124 13.35 -0.55 2.05
N VAL A 125 13.71 0.08 0.93
CA VAL A 125 13.00 1.25 0.41
C VAL A 125 11.99 0.79 -0.65
N ALA A 126 10.72 0.98 -0.35
CA ALA A 126 9.57 0.63 -1.18
C ALA A 126 8.59 1.80 -1.32
N SER A 127 9.12 3.02 -1.43
CA SER A 127 8.35 4.28 -1.44
C SER A 127 7.44 4.46 -2.66
N GLY A 128 7.55 3.59 -3.66
CA GLY A 128 6.76 3.66 -4.89
C GLY A 128 7.16 4.82 -5.80
N ALA A 129 6.30 5.12 -6.78
CA ALA A 129 6.47 6.20 -7.76
C ALA A 129 5.25 7.13 -7.74
N GLY A 130 4.88 7.63 -6.57
CA GLY A 130 3.69 8.46 -6.36
C GLY A 130 3.77 9.88 -6.94
N LEU A 131 4.96 10.35 -7.32
CA LEU A 131 5.12 11.66 -7.94
C LEU A 131 4.63 11.61 -9.39
N PRO A 132 3.71 12.51 -9.80
CA PRO A 132 3.21 12.54 -11.15
C PRO A 132 4.27 13.05 -12.13
N ASN A 133 4.27 12.48 -13.34
CA ASN A 133 5.00 13.04 -14.47
C ASN A 133 4.09 14.02 -15.21
N PHE A 134 4.46 15.29 -15.20
CA PHE A 134 3.76 16.32 -15.93
C PHE A 134 4.14 16.28 -17.42
N MET A 135 3.15 16.54 -18.30
CA MET A 135 3.33 16.49 -19.75
C MET A 135 3.91 17.79 -20.33
N ASN A 136 3.96 18.85 -19.55
CA ASN A 136 4.40 20.20 -19.94
C ASN A 136 3.60 20.79 -21.09
N ILE A 137 2.28 20.61 -21.06
CA ILE A 137 1.33 21.14 -22.06
C ILE A 137 0.63 22.40 -21.53
N PRO A 138 0.18 23.31 -22.41
CA PRO A 138 -0.57 24.49 -22.01
C PRO A 138 -1.83 24.13 -21.21
N GLY A 139 -2.05 24.81 -20.09
CA GLY A 139 -3.21 24.62 -19.23
C GLY A 139 -3.05 23.56 -18.14
N GLU A 140 -1.96 22.81 -18.11
CA GLU A 140 -1.70 21.76 -17.11
C GLU A 140 -1.72 22.28 -15.66
N ASN A 141 -1.34 23.55 -15.45
CA ASN A 141 -1.34 24.20 -14.14
C ASN A 141 -2.61 25.01 -13.87
N SER A 142 -3.67 24.83 -14.65
CA SER A 142 -4.94 25.53 -14.44
C SER A 142 -5.68 24.99 -13.21
N ILE A 143 -6.55 25.83 -12.62
CA ILE A 143 -7.40 25.44 -11.52
C ILE A 143 -8.28 24.25 -11.94
N ASN A 144 -8.43 23.28 -11.06
CA ASN A 144 -9.16 22.01 -11.27
C ASN A 144 -8.50 21.02 -12.26
N ILE A 145 -7.26 21.27 -12.67
CA ILE A 145 -6.43 20.25 -13.30
C ILE A 145 -5.60 19.58 -12.22
N MET A 146 -5.67 18.28 -12.15
CA MET A 146 -4.92 17.50 -11.17
C MET A 146 -4.35 16.22 -11.79
N SER A 147 -3.32 15.68 -11.19
CA SER A 147 -2.77 14.41 -11.62
C SER A 147 -3.75 13.25 -11.32
N SER A 148 -3.64 12.16 -12.07
CA SER A 148 -4.44 10.96 -11.79
C SER A 148 -4.20 10.43 -10.37
N ASN A 149 -2.96 10.49 -9.87
CA ASN A 149 -2.65 10.08 -8.51
C ASN A 149 -3.38 10.93 -7.47
N GLU A 150 -3.39 12.25 -7.65
CA GLU A 150 -4.12 13.15 -6.76
C GLU A 150 -5.63 12.90 -6.79
N TYR A 151 -6.20 12.77 -7.99
CA TYR A 151 -7.62 12.47 -8.16
C TYR A 151 -8.00 11.14 -7.48
N LEU A 152 -7.25 10.07 -7.75
CA LEU A 152 -7.52 8.75 -7.18
C LEU A 152 -7.34 8.73 -5.66
N THR A 153 -6.35 9.43 -5.12
CA THR A 153 -6.18 9.56 -3.67
C THR A 153 -7.38 10.26 -3.03
N ARG A 154 -7.88 11.32 -3.63
CA ARG A 154 -9.08 12.02 -3.13
C ARG A 154 -10.32 11.12 -3.15
N VAL A 155 -10.50 10.37 -4.23
CA VAL A 155 -11.65 9.46 -4.38
C VAL A 155 -11.57 8.27 -3.43
N ASN A 156 -10.41 7.63 -3.33
CA ASN A 156 -10.28 6.35 -2.64
C ASN A 156 -9.95 6.48 -1.15
N LEU A 157 -9.19 7.52 -0.75
CA LEU A 157 -8.77 7.71 0.66
C LEU A 157 -9.46 8.87 1.37
N MET A 158 -9.96 9.85 0.62
CA MET A 158 -10.56 11.05 1.19
C MET A 158 -12.07 11.12 0.95
N ASP A 159 -12.65 10.00 0.54
CA ASP A 159 -14.08 9.80 0.33
C ASP A 159 -14.77 10.84 -0.58
N ALA A 160 -14.00 11.37 -1.55
CA ALA A 160 -14.48 12.44 -2.42
C ALA A 160 -15.65 12.04 -3.34
N ALA A 161 -15.95 10.74 -3.44
CA ALA A 161 -17.09 10.22 -4.20
C ALA A 161 -18.38 10.15 -3.38
N SER A 162 -18.32 10.35 -2.07
CA SER A 162 -19.48 10.38 -1.19
C SER A 162 -20.27 11.69 -1.38
N GLU A 163 -21.61 11.62 -1.29
CA GLU A 163 -22.48 12.79 -1.40
C GLU A 163 -22.24 13.83 -0.31
N ASP A 164 -21.82 13.38 0.87
CA ASP A 164 -21.56 14.21 2.05
C ASP A 164 -20.07 14.61 2.20
N SER A 165 -19.23 14.34 1.20
CA SER A 165 -17.80 14.62 1.29
C SER A 165 -17.47 16.09 1.00
N ASP A 166 -16.72 16.71 1.90
CA ASP A 166 -16.13 18.04 1.70
C ASP A 166 -14.84 18.03 0.88
N THR A 167 -14.37 16.86 0.46
CA THR A 167 -13.13 16.74 -0.31
C THR A 167 -13.33 17.23 -1.74
N PRO A 168 -12.63 18.31 -2.18
CA PRO A 168 -12.82 18.84 -3.52
C PRO A 168 -12.25 17.91 -4.59
N VAL A 169 -13.10 17.58 -5.56
CA VAL A 169 -12.72 16.99 -6.85
C VAL A 169 -13.11 17.94 -7.97
N SER A 170 -12.62 17.71 -9.20
CA SER A 170 -12.94 18.60 -10.32
C SER A 170 -14.44 18.89 -10.44
N TYR A 171 -14.80 20.15 -10.50
CA TYR A 171 -16.18 20.61 -10.64
C TYR A 171 -16.86 20.08 -11.90
N THR A 172 -16.10 19.89 -12.97
CA THR A 172 -16.58 19.31 -14.23
C THR A 172 -16.95 17.85 -14.08
N HIS A 173 -16.24 17.13 -13.22
CA HIS A 173 -16.52 15.72 -12.97
C HIS A 173 -17.80 15.54 -12.14
N LEU A 174 -18.01 16.35 -11.12
CA LEU A 174 -19.20 16.31 -10.27
C LEU A 174 -20.49 16.80 -10.94
N ARG A 175 -20.38 17.53 -12.05
CA ARG A 175 -21.52 18.08 -12.80
C ARG A 175 -21.83 17.35 -14.10
N ALA A 176 -21.10 16.29 -14.40
CA ALA A 176 -21.38 15.45 -15.57
C ALA A 176 -22.52 14.42 -15.32
N HIS A 177 -23.42 14.74 -14.39
CA HIS A 177 -24.63 13.95 -14.10
C HIS A 177 -25.86 14.55 -14.70
#